data_398c24db66a402d3cc7826cfc31c4c2d
#
_entry.id   398c24db66a402d3cc7826cfc31c4c2d
#
_cell.length_a   1.000
_cell.length_b   1.000
_cell.length_c   1.000
_cell.angle_alpha   90.00
_cell.angle_beta   90.00
_cell.angle_gamma   90.00
#
_symmetry.space_group_name_H-M   'P 1'
#
loop_
_entity.id
_entity.type
_entity.pdbx_description
1 polymer ?
#
loop_
_entity_poly.entity_id
_entity_poly.type
_entity_poly.pdbx_seq_one_letter_code
_entity_poly.pdbx_strand_id
1 'polypeptide(L)'
;MTEGMNVKDYDYDLPEELIAQDPLEDRSSSRLMVLDRQTGDVEHRHFTDILEYLHPGDCLVINNTKVIPARLFGVKEDTQAKIEVLLLKRKENDIWETLVKPGKKAKPGTKLVFGDGLLTAEVVDVVEEGNRLIQFHYDGIFEEILDQLGQMPLPPYITHQLKDKNRYQTCLLYTSPSPRDPKTSR
;
A
#
# COMPACT_ATOMS: atom_id res chain seq x y z
N MET A 1 -35.73 -9.50 -5.28
CA MET A 1 -34.62 -10.42 -5.58
C MET A 1 -33.52 -9.54 -6.19
N THR A 2 -32.50 -9.23 -5.42
CA THR A 2 -31.31 -8.54 -5.93
C THR A 2 -30.57 -9.55 -6.80
N GLU A 3 -30.65 -9.40 -8.10
CA GLU A 3 -29.74 -10.10 -9.00
C GLU A 3 -28.30 -9.81 -8.51
N GLY A 4 -27.61 -10.87 -8.10
CA GLY A 4 -26.25 -10.72 -7.60
C GLY A 4 -25.37 -10.20 -8.73
N MET A 5 -24.76 -9.01 -8.53
CA MET A 5 -23.76 -8.47 -9.43
C MET A 5 -22.64 -9.48 -9.61
N ASN A 6 -22.33 -9.82 -10.84
CA ASN A 6 -21.22 -10.72 -11.17
C ASN A 6 -19.96 -9.87 -11.43
N VAL A 7 -18.82 -10.30 -10.90
CA VAL A 7 -17.53 -9.62 -11.15
C VAL A 7 -17.24 -9.48 -12.64
N LYS A 8 -17.68 -10.44 -13.46
CA LYS A 8 -17.53 -10.40 -14.92
C LYS A 8 -18.28 -9.26 -15.62
N ASP A 9 -19.31 -8.70 -14.99
CA ASP A 9 -20.06 -7.57 -15.52
C ASP A 9 -19.25 -6.26 -15.51
N TYR A 10 -18.12 -6.27 -14.77
CA TYR A 10 -17.17 -5.15 -14.63
C TYR A 10 -15.83 -5.44 -15.30
N ASP A 11 -15.73 -6.56 -16.02
CA ASP A 11 -14.51 -6.91 -16.74
C ASP A 11 -14.48 -6.16 -18.08
N TYR A 12 -13.35 -5.52 -18.37
CA TYR A 12 -13.13 -4.78 -19.60
C TYR A 12 -11.64 -4.82 -19.97
N ASP A 13 -11.36 -4.65 -21.25
CA ASP A 13 -10.00 -4.54 -21.75
C ASP A 13 -9.41 -3.17 -21.37
N LEU A 14 -8.37 -3.17 -20.52
CA LEU A 14 -7.65 -1.98 -20.11
C LEU A 14 -6.24 -1.99 -20.73
N PRO A 15 -5.99 -1.21 -21.78
CA PRO A 15 -4.67 -1.08 -22.37
C PRO A 15 -3.64 -0.56 -21.35
N GLU A 16 -2.43 -1.15 -21.32
CA GLU A 16 -1.40 -0.80 -20.36
C GLU A 16 -0.99 0.68 -20.42
N GLU A 17 -1.01 1.28 -21.62
CA GLU A 17 -0.68 2.69 -21.85
C GLU A 17 -1.67 3.67 -21.19
N LEU A 18 -2.87 3.21 -20.83
CA LEU A 18 -3.84 4.02 -20.08
C LEU A 18 -3.61 4.00 -18.57
N ILE A 19 -2.71 3.15 -18.10
CA ILE A 19 -2.33 3.10 -16.68
C ILE A 19 -1.22 4.10 -16.41
N ALA A 20 -1.56 5.23 -15.81
CA ALA A 20 -0.57 6.25 -15.44
C ALA A 20 0.49 5.69 -14.49
N GLN A 21 1.76 5.89 -14.82
CA GLN A 21 2.89 5.44 -14.02
C GLN A 21 3.32 6.50 -13.00
N ASP A 22 3.18 7.78 -13.35
CA ASP A 22 3.50 8.92 -12.51
C ASP A 22 2.24 9.76 -12.21
N PRO A 23 2.12 10.32 -11.01
CA PRO A 23 1.10 11.32 -10.73
C PRO A 23 1.42 12.61 -11.48
N LEU A 24 0.38 13.38 -11.82
CA LEU A 24 0.56 14.72 -12.38
C LEU A 24 1.38 15.59 -11.42
N GLU A 25 2.19 16.50 -11.97
CA GLU A 25 3.00 17.41 -11.16
C GLU A 25 2.13 18.27 -10.26
N ASP A 26 1.07 18.87 -10.81
CA ASP A 26 -0.01 19.48 -10.06
C ASP A 26 -1.19 18.48 -9.94
N ARG A 27 -1.44 17.98 -8.73
CA ARG A 27 -2.51 17.02 -8.45
C ARG A 27 -3.89 17.56 -8.72
N SER A 28 -4.09 18.85 -8.52
CA SER A 28 -5.38 19.50 -8.71
C SER A 28 -5.77 19.62 -10.18
N SER A 29 -4.82 19.48 -11.10
CA SER A 29 -5.07 19.43 -12.54
C SER A 29 -5.59 18.07 -13.06
N SER A 30 -5.77 17.09 -12.18
CA SER A 30 -6.31 15.78 -12.57
C SER A 30 -7.74 15.90 -13.10
N ARG A 31 -8.11 14.97 -14.00
CA ARG A 31 -9.47 14.89 -14.51
C ARG A 31 -10.44 14.48 -13.42
N LEU A 32 -11.64 15.08 -13.43
CA LEU A 32 -12.76 14.75 -12.58
C LEU A 32 -13.90 14.21 -13.45
N MET A 33 -14.42 13.05 -13.12
CA MET A 33 -15.66 12.55 -13.68
C MET A 33 -16.80 12.88 -12.70
N VAL A 34 -17.80 13.60 -13.18
CA VAL A 34 -19.02 13.92 -12.42
C VAL A 34 -20.13 13.05 -12.97
N LEU A 35 -20.72 12.23 -12.10
CA LEU A 35 -21.81 11.33 -12.45
C LEU A 35 -23.09 11.82 -11.74
N ASP A 36 -24.10 12.20 -12.53
CA ASP A 36 -25.42 12.46 -11.97
C ASP A 36 -26.08 11.13 -11.58
N ARG A 37 -26.40 11.00 -10.31
CA ARG A 37 -26.94 9.76 -9.76
C ARG A 37 -28.38 9.47 -10.20
N GLN A 38 -29.14 10.49 -10.60
CA GLN A 38 -30.53 10.32 -10.97
C GLN A 38 -30.69 10.06 -12.47
N THR A 39 -29.97 10.80 -13.30
CA THR A 39 -30.05 10.71 -14.75
C THR A 39 -29.05 9.70 -15.34
N GLY A 40 -27.93 9.47 -14.65
CA GLY A 40 -26.80 8.66 -15.16
C GLY A 40 -25.89 9.45 -16.09
N ASP A 41 -26.12 10.75 -16.27
CA ASP A 41 -25.30 11.60 -17.13
C ASP A 41 -23.89 11.75 -16.55
N VAL A 42 -22.91 11.77 -17.46
CA VAL A 42 -21.48 11.89 -17.12
C VAL A 42 -20.91 13.18 -17.70
N GLU A 43 -20.31 13.98 -16.86
CA GLU A 43 -19.53 15.15 -17.27
C GLU A 43 -18.05 14.94 -17.01
N HIS A 44 -17.21 15.48 -17.89
CA HIS A 44 -15.75 15.47 -17.73
C HIS A 44 -15.26 16.86 -17.37
N ARG A 45 -14.64 16.97 -16.19
CA ARG A 45 -14.16 18.22 -15.57
C ARG A 45 -12.71 18.08 -15.12
N HIS A 46 -12.18 19.09 -14.46
CA HIS A 46 -10.92 19.02 -13.69
C HIS A 46 -11.22 18.99 -12.20
N PHE A 47 -10.29 18.47 -11.43
CA PHE A 47 -10.52 18.35 -9.97
C PHE A 47 -10.73 19.71 -9.28
N THR A 48 -10.15 20.78 -9.81
CA THR A 48 -10.39 22.15 -9.34
C THR A 48 -11.85 22.55 -9.37
N ASP A 49 -12.64 22.00 -10.30
CA ASP A 49 -14.06 22.33 -10.49
C ASP A 49 -14.94 21.71 -9.39
N ILE A 50 -14.37 20.87 -8.49
CA ILE A 50 -15.10 20.32 -7.35
C ILE A 50 -15.73 21.41 -6.47
N LEU A 51 -15.15 22.61 -6.47
CA LEU A 51 -15.66 23.74 -5.72
C LEU A 51 -17.06 24.17 -6.16
N GLU A 52 -17.43 23.92 -7.42
CA GLU A 52 -18.77 24.23 -7.97
C GLU A 52 -19.85 23.30 -7.40
N TYR A 53 -19.45 22.14 -6.84
CA TYR A 53 -20.36 21.14 -6.28
C TYR A 53 -20.47 21.22 -4.75
N LEU A 54 -19.73 22.12 -4.10
CA LEU A 54 -19.74 22.30 -2.65
C LEU A 54 -20.53 23.56 -2.28
N HIS A 55 -21.45 23.45 -1.32
CA HIS A 55 -22.30 24.52 -0.87
C HIS A 55 -22.07 24.85 0.61
N PRO A 56 -22.42 26.04 1.06
CA PRO A 56 -22.39 26.39 2.47
C PRO A 56 -23.22 25.39 3.29
N GLY A 57 -22.60 24.77 4.28
CA GLY A 57 -23.21 23.73 5.13
C GLY A 57 -22.79 22.31 4.77
N ASP A 58 -22.15 22.09 3.62
CA ASP A 58 -21.57 20.78 3.29
C ASP A 58 -20.37 20.47 4.20
N CYS A 59 -20.17 19.19 4.48
CA CYS A 59 -19.04 18.70 5.25
C CYS A 59 -18.19 17.78 4.39
N LEU A 60 -16.98 18.23 4.04
CA LEU A 60 -16.01 17.42 3.31
C LEU A 60 -15.13 16.64 4.30
N VAL A 61 -15.32 15.32 4.34
CA VAL A 61 -14.50 14.43 5.15
C VAL A 61 -13.26 14.03 4.35
N ILE A 62 -12.08 14.35 4.87
CA ILE A 62 -10.79 13.99 4.29
C ILE A 62 -10.01 13.08 5.22
N ASN A 63 -9.15 12.23 4.64
CA ASN A 63 -8.23 11.39 5.38
C ASN A 63 -6.80 11.94 5.21
N ASN A 64 -6.13 12.26 6.31
CA ASN A 64 -4.75 12.72 6.33
C ASN A 64 -3.77 11.66 6.85
N THR A 65 -4.19 10.41 6.95
CA THR A 65 -3.32 9.29 7.33
C THR A 65 -2.14 9.17 6.35
N LYS A 66 -0.95 8.89 6.87
CA LYS A 66 0.25 8.69 6.07
C LYS A 66 0.58 7.21 5.94
N VAL A 67 0.90 6.72 4.72
CA VAL A 67 1.43 5.36 4.51
C VAL A 67 2.85 5.29 5.00
N ILE A 68 3.16 4.29 5.83
CA ILE A 68 4.52 3.98 6.20
C ILE A 68 5.23 3.25 5.03
N PRO A 69 6.55 3.41 4.86
CA PRO A 69 7.33 2.68 3.87
C PRO A 69 7.52 1.23 4.33
N ALA A 70 6.45 0.45 4.21
CA ALA A 70 6.29 -0.86 4.82
C ALA A 70 7.07 -2.00 4.14
N ARG A 71 7.70 -1.75 2.99
CA ARG A 71 8.47 -2.75 2.23
C ARG A 71 9.94 -2.63 2.54
N LEU A 72 10.50 -3.65 3.16
CA LEU A 72 11.90 -3.73 3.57
C LEU A 72 12.66 -4.77 2.73
N PHE A 73 13.86 -4.41 2.29
CA PHE A 73 14.78 -5.32 1.62
C PHE A 73 15.99 -5.57 2.51
N GLY A 74 16.28 -6.82 2.76
CA GLY A 74 17.37 -7.24 3.61
C GLY A 74 17.97 -8.56 3.16
N VAL A 75 18.77 -9.13 4.04
CA VAL A 75 19.41 -10.42 3.83
C VAL A 75 19.26 -11.29 5.06
N LYS A 76 19.36 -12.59 4.89
CA LYS A 76 19.54 -13.51 5.99
C LYS A 76 20.96 -13.36 6.57
N GLU A 77 21.06 -13.34 7.89
CA GLU A 77 22.35 -13.19 8.57
C GLU A 77 23.35 -14.28 8.19
N ASP A 78 22.89 -15.53 8.12
CA ASP A 78 23.72 -16.73 7.91
C ASP A 78 24.19 -16.91 6.45
N THR A 79 23.30 -16.74 5.49
CA THR A 79 23.53 -17.09 4.08
C THR A 79 23.64 -15.89 3.14
N GLN A 80 23.40 -14.68 3.64
CA GLN A 80 23.34 -13.45 2.84
C GLN A 80 22.29 -13.52 1.70
N ALA A 81 21.36 -14.47 1.79
CA ALA A 81 20.31 -14.62 0.80
C ALA A 81 19.33 -13.43 0.91
N LYS A 82 19.07 -12.78 -0.21
CA LYS A 82 18.13 -11.65 -0.31
C LYS A 82 16.74 -12.06 0.15
N ILE A 83 16.10 -11.16 0.89
CA ILE A 83 14.75 -11.32 1.40
C ILE A 83 14.01 -10.00 1.35
N GLU A 84 12.73 -10.06 1.01
CA GLU A 84 11.79 -8.95 1.05
C GLU A 84 10.79 -9.20 2.17
N VAL A 85 10.55 -8.20 3.00
CA VAL A 85 9.58 -8.22 4.10
C VAL A 85 8.61 -7.06 3.91
N LEU A 86 7.31 -7.36 3.85
CA LEU A 86 6.25 -6.36 3.83
C LEU A 86 5.51 -6.39 5.17
N LEU A 87 5.55 -5.27 5.88
CA LEU A 87 4.85 -5.08 7.14
C LEU A 87 3.34 -4.99 6.90
N LEU A 88 2.55 -5.78 7.63
CA LEU A 88 1.10 -5.79 7.55
C LEU A 88 0.44 -5.21 8.80
N LYS A 89 0.76 -5.77 9.96
CA LYS A 89 0.11 -5.40 11.21
C LYS A 89 1.11 -5.46 12.38
N ARG A 90 1.23 -4.36 13.12
CA ARG A 90 1.98 -4.33 14.39
C ARG A 90 1.22 -5.10 15.47
N LYS A 91 1.93 -5.92 16.19
CA LYS A 91 1.50 -6.62 17.41
C LYS A 91 2.23 -6.00 18.61
N GLU A 92 2.17 -6.67 19.76
CA GLU A 92 2.91 -6.27 20.95
C GLU A 92 4.42 -6.59 20.83
N ASN A 93 5.25 -5.90 21.62
CA ASN A 93 6.69 -6.17 21.76
C ASN A 93 7.46 -6.12 20.42
N ASP A 94 7.17 -5.13 19.57
CA ASP A 94 7.79 -4.95 18.26
C ASP A 94 7.72 -6.17 17.32
N ILE A 95 6.74 -7.03 17.57
CA ILE A 95 6.40 -8.12 16.65
C ILE A 95 5.46 -7.58 15.59
N TRP A 96 5.74 -7.93 14.33
CA TRP A 96 4.92 -7.59 13.20
C TRP A 96 4.48 -8.85 12.46
N GLU A 97 3.22 -8.88 12.07
CA GLU A 97 2.74 -9.79 11.06
C GLU A 97 3.16 -9.25 9.69
N THR A 98 3.78 -10.12 8.88
CA THR A 98 4.45 -9.71 7.65
C THR A 98 4.25 -10.72 6.53
N LEU A 99 4.28 -10.24 5.29
CA LEU A 99 4.54 -11.08 4.13
C LEU A 99 6.03 -11.13 3.85
N VAL A 100 6.55 -12.33 3.58
CA VAL A 100 7.99 -12.51 3.32
C VAL A 100 8.20 -13.20 1.98
N LYS A 101 9.14 -12.67 1.19
CA LYS A 101 9.48 -13.22 -0.11
C LYS A 101 11.00 -13.40 -0.26
N PRO A 102 11.47 -14.63 -0.57
CA PRO A 102 10.75 -15.89 -0.70
C PRO A 102 10.42 -16.52 0.67
N GLY A 103 9.14 -16.83 0.90
CA GLY A 103 8.65 -17.35 2.20
C GLY A 103 9.32 -18.64 2.66
N LYS A 104 9.69 -19.53 1.72
CA LYS A 104 10.37 -20.80 2.03
C LYS A 104 11.72 -20.62 2.76
N LYS A 105 12.35 -19.45 2.64
CA LYS A 105 13.65 -19.14 3.26
C LYS A 105 13.51 -18.52 4.66
N ALA A 106 12.30 -18.09 5.05
CA ALA A 106 12.01 -17.45 6.33
C ALA A 106 11.27 -18.43 7.26
N LYS A 107 12.02 -19.31 7.88
CA LYS A 107 11.51 -20.25 8.91
C LYS A 107 11.68 -19.62 10.30
N PRO A 108 10.91 -20.04 11.32
CA PRO A 108 11.15 -19.64 12.70
C PRO A 108 12.61 -19.80 13.11
N GLY A 109 13.16 -18.84 13.83
CA GLY A 109 14.57 -18.75 14.19
C GLY A 109 15.50 -18.15 13.11
N THR A 110 14.96 -17.81 11.92
CA THR A 110 15.76 -17.13 10.89
C THR A 110 16.02 -15.69 11.30
N LYS A 111 17.28 -15.29 11.32
CA LYS A 111 17.71 -13.91 11.56
C LYS A 111 17.88 -13.13 10.27
N LEU A 112 17.42 -11.90 10.28
CA LEU A 112 17.40 -11.00 9.14
C LEU A 112 18.13 -9.70 9.48
N VAL A 113 18.81 -9.13 8.47
CA VAL A 113 19.57 -7.89 8.60
C VAL A 113 19.16 -6.94 7.49
N PHE A 114 18.89 -5.68 7.84
CA PHE A 114 18.50 -4.61 6.94
C PHE A 114 19.42 -3.41 7.16
N GLY A 115 19.80 -2.72 6.08
CA GLY A 115 20.56 -1.47 6.13
C GLY A 115 21.86 -1.59 6.90
N ASP A 116 22.68 -2.60 6.53
CA ASP A 116 23.98 -2.85 7.14
C ASP A 116 23.97 -2.98 8.69
N GLY A 117 22.85 -3.51 9.22
CA GLY A 117 22.67 -3.75 10.65
C GLY A 117 21.91 -2.65 11.41
N LEU A 118 21.45 -1.59 10.73
CA LEU A 118 20.62 -0.56 11.34
C LEU A 118 19.32 -1.14 11.91
N LEU A 119 18.78 -2.17 11.27
CA LEU A 119 17.61 -2.91 11.71
C LEU A 119 17.91 -4.40 11.60
N THR A 120 17.70 -5.13 12.69
CA THR A 120 17.77 -6.60 12.69
C THR A 120 16.43 -7.18 13.08
N ALA A 121 16.21 -8.45 12.74
CA ALA A 121 14.95 -9.09 13.07
C ALA A 121 15.08 -10.60 13.15
N GLU A 122 14.14 -11.24 13.84
CA GLU A 122 14.04 -12.69 13.92
C GLU A 122 12.63 -13.13 13.56
N VAL A 123 12.54 -14.17 12.73
CA VAL A 123 11.25 -14.82 12.42
C VAL A 123 10.85 -15.66 13.64
N VAL A 124 9.78 -15.25 14.31
CA VAL A 124 9.27 -15.89 15.53
C VAL A 124 8.39 -17.08 15.18
N ASP A 125 7.45 -16.87 14.22
CA ASP A 125 6.46 -17.91 13.88
C ASP A 125 5.94 -17.74 12.45
N VAL A 126 5.19 -18.75 12.00
CA VAL A 126 4.43 -18.76 10.75
C VAL A 126 2.96 -18.90 11.09
N VAL A 127 2.16 -17.92 10.71
CA VAL A 127 0.72 -17.87 10.99
C VAL A 127 -0.11 -18.19 9.74
N GLU A 128 -1.42 -18.06 9.87
CA GLU A 128 -2.37 -18.31 8.79
C GLU A 128 -1.99 -17.58 7.49
N GLU A 129 -2.38 -18.14 6.35
CA GLU A 129 -2.07 -17.64 5.01
C GLU A 129 -0.57 -17.62 4.67
N GLY A 130 0.28 -18.22 5.54
CA GLY A 130 1.71 -18.24 5.36
C GLY A 130 2.43 -16.95 5.72
N ASN A 131 1.77 -16.02 6.41
CA ASN A 131 2.38 -14.83 6.98
C ASN A 131 3.40 -15.20 8.07
N ARG A 132 4.38 -14.32 8.32
CA ARG A 132 5.39 -14.50 9.37
C ARG A 132 5.15 -13.49 10.48
N LEU A 133 5.33 -13.95 11.71
CA LEU A 133 5.56 -13.08 12.83
C LEU A 133 7.05 -12.81 12.93
N ILE A 134 7.42 -11.56 12.81
CA ILE A 134 8.81 -11.11 12.87
C ILE A 134 8.95 -10.13 14.02
N GLN A 135 9.90 -10.41 14.90
CA GLN A 135 10.32 -9.49 15.95
C GLN A 135 11.48 -8.64 15.44
N PHE A 136 11.33 -7.32 15.53
CA PHE A 136 12.37 -6.39 15.12
C PHE A 136 13.18 -5.92 16.32
N HIS A 137 14.48 -5.68 16.09
CA HIS A 137 15.43 -5.16 17.08
C HIS A 137 16.15 -3.97 16.46
N TYR A 138 16.12 -2.84 17.14
CA TYR A 138 16.65 -1.56 16.67
C TYR A 138 16.90 -0.62 17.84
N ASP A 139 17.71 0.40 17.61
CA ASP A 139 17.91 1.53 18.53
C ASP A 139 17.20 2.78 17.99
N GLY A 140 16.47 3.48 18.85
CA GLY A 140 15.76 4.72 18.48
C GLY A 140 14.30 4.52 18.10
N ILE A 141 13.82 5.27 17.10
CA ILE A 141 12.42 5.31 16.67
C ILE A 141 12.25 4.46 15.42
N PHE A 142 11.37 3.46 15.49
CA PHE A 142 11.14 2.51 14.40
C PHE A 142 10.70 3.18 13.10
N GLU A 143 9.83 4.17 13.21
CA GLU A 143 9.30 4.92 12.07
C GLU A 143 10.39 5.68 11.33
N GLU A 144 11.38 6.23 12.03
CA GLU A 144 12.55 6.91 11.41
C GLU A 144 13.45 5.92 10.67
N ILE A 145 13.63 4.72 11.21
CA ILE A 145 14.35 3.64 10.56
C ILE A 145 13.63 3.17 9.30
N LEU A 146 12.29 3.05 9.37
CA LEU A 146 11.48 2.73 8.21
C LEU A 146 11.58 3.80 7.11
N ASP A 147 11.61 5.07 7.48
CA ASP A 147 11.79 6.17 6.51
C ASP A 147 13.14 6.10 5.77
N GLN A 148 14.17 5.59 6.43
CA GLN A 148 15.51 5.39 5.83
C GLN A 148 15.56 4.14 4.95
N LEU A 149 15.11 2.99 5.46
CA LEU A 149 15.29 1.68 4.83
C LEU A 149 14.11 1.24 3.96
N GLY A 150 12.92 1.67 4.33
CA GLY A 150 11.69 1.20 3.73
C GLY A 150 11.39 1.81 2.37
N GLN A 151 10.66 1.04 1.58
CA GLN A 151 10.11 1.49 0.33
C GLN A 151 8.58 1.50 0.39
N MET A 152 7.99 2.43 -0.35
CA MET A 152 6.54 2.50 -0.49
C MET A 152 6.03 1.24 -1.20
N PRO A 153 5.03 0.54 -0.66
CA PRO A 153 4.46 -0.64 -1.30
C PRO A 153 3.58 -0.25 -2.49
N LEU A 154 4.21 0.02 -3.63
CA LEU A 154 3.49 0.36 -4.86
C LEU A 154 2.73 -0.85 -5.41
N PRO A 155 1.57 -0.63 -6.05
CA PRO A 155 0.88 -1.67 -6.79
C PRO A 155 1.75 -2.25 -7.91
N PRO A 156 1.53 -3.51 -8.30
CA PRO A 156 2.38 -4.20 -9.27
C PRO A 156 2.35 -3.61 -10.69
N TYR A 157 1.33 -2.81 -11.02
CA TYR A 157 1.24 -2.11 -12.29
C TYR A 157 2.09 -0.82 -12.36
N ILE A 158 2.63 -0.36 -11.23
CA ILE A 158 3.66 0.69 -11.22
C ILE A 158 5.01 0.01 -11.31
N THR A 159 5.70 0.22 -12.43
CA THR A 159 6.89 -0.57 -12.81
C THR A 159 8.21 0.09 -12.45
N HIS A 160 8.19 1.36 -12.01
CA HIS A 160 9.40 2.08 -11.63
C HIS A 160 9.33 2.66 -10.21
N GLN A 161 10.49 3.03 -9.68
CA GLN A 161 10.56 3.70 -8.38
C GLN A 161 10.16 5.17 -8.51
N LEU A 162 9.34 5.63 -7.58
CA LEU A 162 8.98 7.04 -7.51
C LEU A 162 10.19 7.89 -7.11
N LYS A 163 10.41 9.00 -7.81
CA LYS A 163 11.44 9.99 -7.46
C LYS A 163 11.18 10.65 -6.10
N ASP A 164 9.90 10.89 -5.80
CA ASP A 164 9.45 11.42 -4.51
C ASP A 164 8.45 10.45 -3.88
N LYS A 165 8.83 9.83 -2.76
CA LYS A 165 8.00 8.86 -2.02
C LYS A 165 6.66 9.47 -1.57
N ASN A 166 6.60 10.79 -1.32
CA ASN A 166 5.39 11.46 -0.87
C ASN A 166 4.32 11.59 -1.96
N ARG A 167 4.70 11.46 -3.23
CA ARG A 167 3.75 11.57 -4.35
C ARG A 167 2.70 10.45 -4.35
N TYR A 168 2.97 9.34 -3.69
CA TYR A 168 2.04 8.22 -3.57
C TYR A 168 1.17 8.27 -2.30
N GLN A 169 1.31 9.29 -1.48
CA GLN A 169 0.45 9.52 -0.31
C GLN A 169 -0.91 10.05 -0.77
N THR A 170 -1.92 9.18 -0.83
CA THR A 170 -3.28 9.54 -1.26
C THR A 170 -4.31 9.00 -0.29
N CYS A 171 -5.41 9.73 -0.08
CA CYS A 171 -6.48 9.28 0.82
C CYS A 171 -7.18 7.99 0.35
N LEU A 172 -7.25 7.73 -0.94
CA LEU A 172 -7.86 6.51 -1.50
C LEU A 172 -7.07 5.24 -1.18
N LEU A 173 -5.76 5.35 -0.97
CA LEU A 173 -4.92 4.22 -0.61
C LEU A 173 -5.32 3.60 0.74
N TYR A 174 -5.98 4.37 1.61
CA TYR A 174 -6.30 4.00 2.99
C TYR A 174 -7.77 3.72 3.25
N THR A 175 -8.66 4.34 2.50
CA THR A 175 -10.10 4.31 2.77
C THR A 175 -10.86 3.30 1.95
N SER A 176 -10.32 2.87 0.83
CA SER A 176 -10.93 1.85 -0.02
C SER A 176 -10.25 0.50 0.21
N PRO A 177 -10.97 -0.50 0.77
CA PRO A 177 -10.46 -1.85 0.77
C PRO A 177 -10.24 -2.29 -0.68
N SER A 178 -8.99 -2.61 -1.00
CA SER A 178 -8.64 -3.11 -2.32
C SER A 178 -8.93 -4.62 -2.39
N PRO A 179 -9.43 -5.15 -3.52
CA PRO A 179 -9.50 -6.60 -3.74
C PRO A 179 -8.14 -7.30 -3.65
N ARG A 180 -7.05 -6.52 -3.66
CA ARG A 180 -5.68 -6.99 -3.46
C ARG A 180 -5.23 -6.92 -2.00
N ASP A 181 -6.03 -6.34 -1.13
CA ASP A 181 -5.79 -6.41 0.31
C ASP A 181 -6.12 -7.82 0.77
N PRO A 182 -5.15 -8.59 1.31
CA PRO A 182 -5.37 -10.00 1.68
C PRO A 182 -6.48 -10.19 2.74
N LYS A 183 -6.97 -9.13 3.36
CA LYS A 183 -8.08 -9.18 4.31
C LYS A 183 -9.46 -8.99 3.68
N THR A 184 -9.55 -8.59 2.43
CA THR A 184 -10.83 -8.33 1.75
C THR A 184 -11.21 -9.38 0.71
N SER A 185 -10.32 -10.33 0.41
CA SER A 185 -10.63 -11.47 -0.45
C SER A 185 -11.33 -12.59 0.34
N ARG A 186 -12.58 -12.38 0.72
CA ARG A 186 -13.53 -13.43 1.11
C ARG A 186 -14.82 -13.28 0.34
#